data_f63a43f12b636131388bcf7b6235bb1f
#
_entry.id   f63a43f12b636131388bcf7b6235bb1f
#
_cell.length_a   1.000
_cell.length_b   1.000
_cell.length_c   1.000
_cell.angle_alpha   90.00
_cell.angle_beta   90.00
_cell.angle_gamma   90.00
#
_symmetry.space_group_name_H-M   'P 1'
#
loop_
_entity.id
_entity.type
_entity.pdbx_description
1 polymer ?
#
loop_
_entity_poly.entity_id
_entity_poly.type
_entity_poly.pdbx_seq_one_letter_code
_entity_poly.pdbx_strand_id
1 'polypeptide(L)'
;MNVKGVIAMELNVKMIGAFLQAARRKCGMTQAAPAEKLSVSPQSVSNWERGETIPDVSLLPDIAGALRCSVDAILSGGAGCGGFRRHITVAQMQEALSAPDRIGDLLGRDHFVYRCIIDALNTRMNTAIETSFSDPHIFDVFTVEFLLACVDNGDYVDPRDVESHLPPNAAREYLMDRLPKYGIR
;
A
#
# COMPACT_ATOMS: atom_id res chain seq x y z
N MET A 1 -2.94 18.07 -32.21
CA MET A 1 -2.78 17.97 -30.73
C MET A 1 -3.60 16.77 -30.26
N ASN A 2 -2.94 15.69 -29.89
CA ASN A 2 -3.58 14.40 -29.65
C ASN A 2 -3.70 14.22 -28.13
N VAL A 3 -4.91 14.45 -27.58
CA VAL A 3 -5.21 14.26 -26.14
C VAL A 3 -5.58 12.79 -25.93
N LYS A 4 -4.60 11.90 -26.05
CA LYS A 4 -4.70 10.50 -25.63
C LYS A 4 -3.92 10.33 -24.35
N GLY A 5 -4.61 10.45 -23.22
CA GLY A 5 -3.98 10.27 -21.89
C GLY A 5 -4.98 10.31 -20.74
N VAL A 6 -6.28 10.22 -21.02
CA VAL A 6 -7.25 9.94 -19.97
C VAL A 6 -7.32 8.42 -19.86
N ILE A 7 -6.65 7.84 -18.87
CA ILE A 7 -6.89 6.45 -18.49
C ILE A 7 -8.33 6.42 -17.98
N ALA A 8 -9.24 5.93 -18.82
CA ALA A 8 -10.59 5.61 -18.40
C ALA A 8 -10.48 4.50 -17.36
N MET A 9 -10.63 4.84 -16.09
CA MET A 9 -10.76 3.88 -15.01
C MET A 9 -12.13 3.22 -15.19
N GLU A 10 -12.16 2.08 -15.89
CA GLU A 10 -13.37 1.27 -15.99
C GLU A 10 -13.75 0.78 -14.59
N LEU A 11 -14.89 1.25 -14.09
CA LEU A 11 -15.45 0.81 -12.82
C LEU A 11 -15.77 -0.70 -12.91
N ASN A 12 -14.96 -1.53 -12.26
CA ASN A 12 -15.22 -2.96 -12.22
C ASN A 12 -16.21 -3.28 -11.10
N VAL A 13 -17.49 -3.37 -11.44
CA VAL A 13 -18.60 -3.60 -10.50
C VAL A 13 -18.41 -4.85 -9.63
N LYS A 14 -17.84 -5.91 -10.22
CA LYS A 14 -17.55 -7.16 -9.47
C LYS A 14 -16.45 -6.97 -8.43
N MET A 15 -15.42 -6.20 -8.75
CA MET A 15 -14.35 -5.89 -7.79
C MET A 15 -14.87 -5.00 -6.66
N ILE A 16 -15.68 -4.01 -6.98
CA ILE A 16 -16.35 -3.16 -5.98
C ILE A 16 -17.19 -4.02 -5.04
N GLY A 17 -18.01 -4.92 -5.59
CA GLY A 17 -18.86 -5.81 -4.79
C GLY A 17 -18.06 -6.73 -3.87
N ALA A 18 -17.02 -7.36 -4.39
CA ALA A 18 -16.13 -8.22 -3.61
C ALA A 18 -15.43 -7.45 -2.47
N PHE A 19 -14.99 -6.22 -2.75
CA PHE A 19 -14.41 -5.34 -1.74
C PHE A 19 -15.40 -4.97 -0.64
N LEU A 20 -16.62 -4.53 -0.98
CA LEU A 20 -17.67 -4.20 -0.03
C LEU A 20 -17.97 -5.40 0.90
N GLN A 21 -18.08 -6.60 0.34
CA GLN A 21 -18.29 -7.83 1.12
C GLN A 21 -17.13 -8.09 2.08
N ALA A 22 -15.87 -7.97 1.60
CA ALA A 22 -14.69 -8.18 2.42
C ALA A 22 -14.58 -7.15 3.55
N ALA A 23 -14.81 -5.86 3.26
CA ALA A 23 -14.79 -4.78 4.24
C ALA A 23 -15.86 -4.97 5.32
N ARG A 24 -17.09 -5.34 4.93
CA ARG A 24 -18.17 -5.66 5.87
C ARG A 24 -17.80 -6.82 6.80
N ARG A 25 -17.29 -7.92 6.24
CA ARG A 25 -16.86 -9.09 7.02
C ARG A 25 -15.74 -8.75 7.98
N LYS A 26 -14.79 -7.93 7.55
CA LYS A 26 -13.69 -7.42 8.42
C LYS A 26 -14.22 -6.61 9.60
N CYS A 27 -15.33 -5.89 9.41
CA CYS A 27 -16.04 -5.18 10.48
C CYS A 27 -16.93 -6.08 11.34
N GLY A 28 -17.01 -7.38 11.08
CA GLY A 28 -17.86 -8.32 11.82
C GLY A 28 -19.36 -8.12 11.59
N MET A 29 -19.76 -7.47 10.48
CA MET A 29 -21.17 -7.11 10.23
C MET A 29 -21.90 -8.13 9.37
N THR A 30 -23.19 -8.37 9.65
CA THR A 30 -24.11 -9.03 8.72
C THR A 30 -24.54 -8.06 7.61
N GLN A 31 -25.16 -8.55 6.52
CA GLN A 31 -25.67 -7.67 5.45
C GLN A 31 -26.78 -6.72 5.93
N ALA A 32 -27.53 -7.12 6.94
CA ALA A 32 -28.58 -6.28 7.52
C ALA A 32 -28.04 -5.06 8.25
N ALA A 33 -26.89 -5.17 8.91
CA ALA A 33 -26.33 -4.10 9.72
C ALA A 33 -25.95 -2.82 8.91
N PRO A 34 -25.24 -2.89 7.77
CA PRO A 34 -25.05 -1.70 6.93
C PRO A 34 -26.34 -1.26 6.25
N ALA A 35 -27.27 -2.16 5.89
CA ALA A 35 -28.54 -1.81 5.30
C ALA A 35 -29.37 -0.90 6.22
N GLU A 36 -29.45 -1.24 7.51
CA GLU A 36 -30.11 -0.43 8.52
C GLU A 36 -29.47 0.94 8.68
N LYS A 37 -28.13 1.00 8.80
CA LYS A 37 -27.40 2.26 8.95
C LYS A 37 -27.57 3.21 7.76
N LEU A 38 -27.67 2.65 6.56
CA LEU A 38 -27.75 3.40 5.30
C LEU A 38 -29.22 3.65 4.86
N SER A 39 -30.20 3.17 5.63
CA SER A 39 -31.64 3.25 5.29
C SER A 39 -31.94 2.63 3.91
N VAL A 40 -31.28 1.52 3.57
CA VAL A 40 -31.48 0.76 2.34
C VAL A 40 -31.96 -0.66 2.65
N SER A 41 -32.44 -1.39 1.63
CA SER A 41 -32.82 -2.78 1.83
C SER A 41 -31.60 -3.70 1.96
N PRO A 42 -31.67 -4.80 2.75
CA PRO A 42 -30.62 -5.82 2.75
C PRO A 42 -30.37 -6.41 1.36
N GLN A 43 -31.41 -6.43 0.51
CA GLN A 43 -31.28 -6.86 -0.88
C GLN A 43 -30.39 -5.93 -1.71
N SER A 44 -30.44 -4.62 -1.47
CA SER A 44 -29.54 -3.65 -2.11
C SER A 44 -28.09 -3.94 -1.76
N VAL A 45 -27.79 -4.14 -0.48
CA VAL A 45 -26.44 -4.49 -0.01
C VAL A 45 -25.98 -5.81 -0.64
N SER A 46 -26.87 -6.80 -0.71
CA SER A 46 -26.58 -8.08 -1.36
C SER A 46 -26.26 -7.93 -2.85
N ASN A 47 -27.04 -7.10 -3.58
CA ASN A 47 -26.79 -6.84 -5.01
C ASN A 47 -25.47 -6.13 -5.24
N TRP A 48 -25.10 -5.16 -4.38
CA TRP A 48 -23.80 -4.50 -4.42
C TRP A 48 -22.67 -5.50 -4.21
N GLU A 49 -22.76 -6.36 -3.19
CA GLU A 49 -21.71 -7.34 -2.86
C GLU A 49 -21.54 -8.42 -3.93
N ARG A 50 -22.61 -8.75 -4.67
CA ARG A 50 -22.52 -9.66 -5.83
C ARG A 50 -22.02 -8.97 -7.10
N GLY A 51 -21.87 -7.65 -7.08
CA GLY A 51 -21.49 -6.87 -8.23
C GLY A 51 -22.57 -6.85 -9.32
N GLU A 52 -23.84 -6.92 -8.94
CA GLU A 52 -24.99 -6.78 -9.84
C GLU A 52 -25.35 -5.31 -10.06
N THR A 53 -25.16 -4.50 -9.03
CA THR A 53 -25.38 -3.05 -9.06
C THR A 53 -24.27 -2.33 -8.29
N ILE A 54 -24.09 -1.02 -8.56
CA ILE A 54 -23.21 -0.13 -7.82
C ILE A 54 -24.07 0.67 -6.85
N PRO A 55 -23.59 0.97 -5.62
CA PRO A 55 -24.24 1.95 -4.75
C PRO A 55 -24.34 3.32 -5.43
N ASP A 56 -25.39 4.07 -5.11
CA ASP A 56 -25.49 5.47 -5.54
C ASP A 56 -24.29 6.27 -4.99
N VAL A 57 -23.79 7.20 -5.80
CA VAL A 57 -22.62 8.03 -5.46
C VAL A 57 -22.86 8.81 -4.18
N SER A 58 -24.10 9.24 -3.92
CA SER A 58 -24.49 9.95 -2.69
C SER A 58 -24.34 9.12 -1.43
N LEU A 59 -24.44 7.78 -1.53
CA LEU A 59 -24.30 6.85 -0.41
C LEU A 59 -22.85 6.46 -0.13
N LEU A 60 -21.93 6.70 -1.05
CA LEU A 60 -20.53 6.26 -0.89
C LEU A 60 -19.84 6.78 0.38
N PRO A 61 -20.03 8.07 0.79
CA PRO A 61 -19.45 8.56 2.04
C PRO A 61 -19.96 7.81 3.27
N ASP A 62 -21.28 7.51 3.32
CA ASP A 62 -21.90 6.81 4.44
C ASP A 62 -21.48 5.34 4.48
N ILE A 63 -21.40 4.69 3.31
CA ILE A 63 -20.86 3.32 3.19
C ILE A 63 -19.39 3.28 3.66
N ALA A 64 -18.58 4.24 3.22
CA ALA A 64 -17.18 4.35 3.62
C ALA A 64 -17.04 4.50 5.15
N GLY A 65 -17.85 5.36 5.75
CA GLY A 65 -17.91 5.52 7.20
C GLY A 65 -18.37 4.25 7.93
N ALA A 66 -19.41 3.59 7.44
CA ALA A 66 -19.94 2.36 8.04
C ALA A 66 -18.95 1.19 7.98
N LEU A 67 -18.21 1.07 6.88
CA LEU A 67 -17.25 -0.02 6.61
C LEU A 67 -15.80 0.34 7.00
N ARG A 68 -15.56 1.53 7.54
CA ARG A 68 -14.23 2.05 7.94
C ARG A 68 -13.20 1.99 6.80
N CYS A 69 -13.62 2.40 5.62
CA CYS A 69 -12.77 2.48 4.44
C CYS A 69 -12.90 3.87 3.77
N SER A 70 -12.17 4.15 2.71
CA SER A 70 -12.32 5.39 1.92
C SER A 70 -13.28 5.17 0.75
N VAL A 71 -13.85 6.27 0.21
CA VAL A 71 -14.65 6.23 -1.02
C VAL A 71 -13.82 5.72 -2.19
N ASP A 72 -12.54 6.14 -2.27
CA ASP A 72 -11.60 5.66 -3.29
C ASP A 72 -11.38 4.14 -3.20
N ALA A 73 -11.35 3.59 -1.95
CA ALA A 73 -11.29 2.16 -1.71
C ALA A 73 -12.47 1.43 -2.31
N ILE A 74 -13.67 1.98 -2.18
CA ILE A 74 -14.89 1.41 -2.75
C ILE A 74 -14.83 1.47 -4.27
N LEU A 75 -14.55 2.64 -4.85
CA LEU A 75 -14.59 2.87 -6.29
C LEU A 75 -13.55 2.05 -7.07
N SER A 76 -12.39 1.79 -6.47
CA SER A 76 -11.36 0.95 -7.07
C SER A 76 -11.54 -0.53 -6.79
N GLY A 77 -12.60 -0.91 -6.04
CA GLY A 77 -12.88 -2.31 -5.71
C GLY A 77 -11.79 -2.97 -4.86
N GLY A 78 -11.08 -2.15 -4.06
CA GLY A 78 -9.93 -2.62 -3.29
C GLY A 78 -8.68 -2.92 -4.12
N ALA A 79 -8.76 -2.81 -5.44
CA ALA A 79 -7.59 -2.84 -6.31
C ALA A 79 -6.90 -1.46 -6.23
N GLY A 80 -5.94 -1.34 -5.33
CA GLY A 80 -5.26 -0.09 -5.05
C GLY A 80 -5.89 0.76 -3.94
N CYS A 81 -6.69 0.13 -3.05
CA CYS A 81 -7.34 0.81 -1.95
C CYS A 81 -7.46 -0.09 -0.73
N GLY A 82 -6.45 -0.14 -0.08
CA GLY A 82 -6.03 1.00 0.72
C GLY A 82 -5.77 2.17 -0.22
N GLY A 83 -6.54 3.20 -0.23
CA GLY A 83 -6.16 4.41 -0.93
C GLY A 83 -4.72 4.61 -0.58
N PHE A 84 -3.82 4.57 -1.59
CA PHE A 84 -2.39 4.53 -1.32
C PHE A 84 -2.15 5.59 -0.28
N ARG A 85 -1.87 5.15 0.96
CA ARG A 85 -1.79 6.05 2.09
C ARG A 85 -0.77 7.11 1.79
N ARG A 86 0.24 6.73 0.99
CA ARG A 86 1.31 7.60 0.52
C ARG A 86 1.85 7.06 -0.80
N HIS A 87 2.36 7.93 -1.61
CA HIS A 87 3.29 7.60 -2.68
C HIS A 87 4.70 7.62 -2.08
N ILE A 88 5.35 6.48 -2.04
CA ILE A 88 6.73 6.34 -1.55
C ILE A 88 7.64 6.20 -2.76
N THR A 89 8.61 7.08 -2.88
CA THR A 89 9.64 7.00 -3.93
C THR A 89 10.85 6.20 -3.45
N VAL A 90 11.59 5.64 -4.39
CA VAL A 90 12.88 4.96 -4.11
C VAL A 90 13.82 5.92 -3.37
N ALA A 91 13.93 7.16 -3.84
CA ALA A 91 14.79 8.18 -3.22
C ALA A 91 14.39 8.47 -1.76
N GLN A 92 13.08 8.57 -1.47
CA GLN A 92 12.62 8.76 -0.09
C GLN A 92 12.95 7.55 0.79
N MET A 93 12.83 6.33 0.27
CA MET A 93 13.18 5.13 1.01
C MET A 93 14.69 5.07 1.29
N GLN A 94 15.51 5.36 0.29
CA GLN A 94 16.96 5.40 0.44
C GLN A 94 17.42 6.49 1.43
N GLU A 95 16.79 7.66 1.40
CA GLU A 95 17.06 8.71 2.38
C GLU A 95 16.66 8.29 3.80
N ALA A 96 15.50 7.64 3.96
CA ALA A 96 15.04 7.12 5.25
C ALA A 96 15.99 6.05 5.80
N LEU A 97 16.47 5.14 4.95
CA LEU A 97 17.42 4.09 5.33
C LEU A 97 18.82 4.63 5.65
N SER A 98 19.21 5.79 5.11
CA SER A 98 20.49 6.44 5.46
C SER A 98 20.39 7.32 6.72
N ALA A 99 19.20 7.54 7.28
CA ALA A 99 19.04 8.33 8.51
C ALA A 99 19.79 7.76 9.72
N PRO A 100 19.87 6.43 9.95
CA PRO A 100 20.68 5.86 11.04
C PRO A 100 22.15 6.30 10.99
N ASP A 101 22.75 6.41 9.81
CA ASP A 101 24.13 6.86 9.68
C ASP A 101 24.32 8.28 10.20
N ARG A 102 23.40 9.19 9.88
CA ARG A 102 23.41 10.56 10.41
C ARG A 102 23.32 10.59 11.94
N ILE A 103 22.54 9.66 12.52
CA ILE A 103 22.43 9.52 14.00
C ILE A 103 23.75 9.00 14.54
N GLY A 104 24.38 8.01 13.89
CA GLY A 104 25.68 7.50 14.27
C GLY A 104 26.79 8.54 14.19
N ASP A 105 26.75 9.41 13.17
CA ASP A 105 27.72 10.51 13.01
C ASP A 105 27.53 11.60 14.09
N LEU A 106 26.30 11.85 14.53
CA LEU A 106 25.99 12.87 15.54
C LEU A 106 26.24 12.41 16.98
N LEU A 107 25.85 11.17 17.30
CA LEU A 107 25.85 10.66 18.68
C LEU A 107 26.95 9.63 18.95
N GLY A 108 27.58 9.12 17.91
CA GLY A 108 28.47 7.94 17.96
C GLY A 108 27.68 6.65 17.67
N ARG A 109 28.37 5.70 17.01
CA ARG A 109 27.77 4.42 16.62
C ARG A 109 27.63 3.44 17.79
N ASP A 110 28.27 3.71 18.92
CA ASP A 110 28.14 3.00 20.20
C ASP A 110 26.99 3.55 21.05
N HIS A 111 26.41 4.71 20.68
CA HIS A 111 25.31 5.33 21.42
C HIS A 111 24.06 4.45 21.37
N PHE A 112 23.38 4.32 22.53
CA PHE A 112 22.24 3.40 22.66
C PHE A 112 21.13 3.67 21.64
N VAL A 113 20.85 4.93 21.27
CA VAL A 113 19.83 5.28 20.26
C VAL A 113 20.18 4.70 18.89
N TYR A 114 21.44 4.85 18.45
CA TYR A 114 21.90 4.26 17.19
C TYR A 114 21.75 2.73 17.22
N ARG A 115 22.22 2.09 18.28
CA ARG A 115 22.13 0.63 18.45
C ARG A 115 20.70 0.14 18.45
N CYS A 116 19.77 0.80 19.17
CA CYS A 116 18.35 0.43 19.14
C CYS A 116 17.76 0.46 17.73
N ILE A 117 18.13 1.43 16.88
CA ILE A 117 17.65 1.53 15.51
C ILE A 117 18.22 0.38 14.66
N ILE A 118 19.53 0.13 14.75
CA ILE A 118 20.18 -0.95 14.01
C ILE A 118 19.65 -2.32 14.46
N ASP A 119 19.44 -2.55 15.76
CA ASP A 119 18.87 -3.79 16.28
C ASP A 119 17.43 -4.00 15.78
N ALA A 120 16.62 -2.93 15.73
CA ALA A 120 15.26 -3.00 15.19
C ALA A 120 15.26 -3.36 13.70
N LEU A 121 16.15 -2.75 12.88
CA LEU A 121 16.32 -3.07 11.47
C LEU A 121 16.77 -4.52 11.28
N ASN A 122 17.79 -4.95 12.02
CA ASN A 122 18.29 -6.33 12.00
C ASN A 122 17.22 -7.34 12.36
N THR A 123 16.44 -7.06 13.40
CA THR A 123 15.33 -7.93 13.82
C THR A 123 14.27 -8.02 12.73
N ARG A 124 13.91 -6.89 12.11
CA ARG A 124 12.88 -6.84 11.06
C ARG A 124 13.31 -7.60 9.81
N MET A 125 14.60 -7.50 9.44
CA MET A 125 15.15 -8.05 8.21
C MET A 125 15.82 -9.42 8.42
N ASN A 126 15.85 -9.92 9.65
CA ASN A 126 16.56 -11.14 10.02
C ASN A 126 18.04 -11.12 9.56
N THR A 127 18.72 -10.01 9.83
CA THR A 127 20.11 -9.75 9.44
C THR A 127 20.97 -9.46 10.69
N ALA A 128 22.28 -9.37 10.51
CA ALA A 128 23.23 -9.02 11.54
C ALA A 128 24.17 -7.90 11.04
N ILE A 129 23.57 -6.76 10.65
CA ILE A 129 24.36 -5.60 10.21
C ILE A 129 24.84 -4.84 11.44
N GLU A 130 26.15 -4.71 11.59
CA GLU A 130 26.77 -4.00 12.71
C GLU A 130 27.04 -2.52 12.40
N THR A 131 27.11 -2.17 11.12
CA THR A 131 27.44 -0.82 10.64
C THR A 131 26.57 -0.45 9.44
N SER A 132 26.60 0.84 9.12
CA SER A 132 25.86 1.43 8.01
C SER A 132 25.91 0.63 6.72
N PHE A 133 24.90 0.82 5.90
CA PHE A 133 24.74 0.26 4.55
C PHE A 133 25.87 0.70 3.59
N SER A 134 27.14 0.44 3.95
CA SER A 134 28.32 0.82 3.15
C SER A 134 28.43 -0.01 1.86
N ASP A 135 27.78 -1.19 1.83
CA ASP A 135 27.70 -2.01 0.63
C ASP A 135 26.46 -1.61 -0.18
N PRO A 136 26.65 -1.04 -1.39
CA PRO A 136 25.53 -0.62 -2.24
C PRO A 136 24.54 -1.75 -2.56
N HIS A 137 25.02 -2.99 -2.69
CA HIS A 137 24.16 -4.13 -2.99
C HIS A 137 23.24 -4.48 -1.81
N ILE A 138 23.78 -4.46 -0.60
CA ILE A 138 23.00 -4.67 0.63
C ILE A 138 21.98 -3.54 0.77
N PHE A 139 22.38 -2.31 0.48
CA PHE A 139 21.49 -1.15 0.53
C PHE A 139 20.32 -1.26 -0.45
N ASP A 140 20.54 -1.74 -1.68
CA ASP A 140 19.50 -1.99 -2.65
C ASP A 140 18.52 -3.07 -2.18
N VAL A 141 19.01 -4.16 -1.60
CA VAL A 141 18.17 -5.23 -1.04
C VAL A 141 17.26 -4.69 0.07
N PHE A 142 17.81 -3.91 1.00
CA PHE A 142 17.01 -3.28 2.07
C PHE A 142 16.00 -2.30 1.52
N THR A 143 16.39 -1.46 0.55
CA THR A 143 15.49 -0.54 -0.13
C THR A 143 14.28 -1.30 -0.70
N VAL A 144 14.51 -2.39 -1.41
CA VAL A 144 13.47 -3.22 -2.03
C VAL A 144 12.56 -3.87 -0.98
N GLU A 145 13.12 -4.47 0.06
CA GLU A 145 12.33 -5.12 1.11
C GLU A 145 11.45 -4.12 1.87
N PHE A 146 11.97 -2.91 2.16
CA PHE A 146 11.17 -1.88 2.81
C PHE A 146 10.12 -1.26 1.89
N LEU A 147 10.41 -1.12 0.58
CA LEU A 147 9.40 -0.71 -0.41
C LEU A 147 8.27 -1.75 -0.49
N LEU A 148 8.58 -3.04 -0.50
CA LEU A 148 7.58 -4.11 -0.44
C LEU A 148 6.77 -4.05 0.85
N ALA A 149 7.40 -3.83 2.00
CA ALA A 149 6.69 -3.67 3.26
C ALA A 149 5.75 -2.45 3.24
N CYS A 150 6.13 -1.35 2.58
CA CYS A 150 5.25 -0.20 2.36
C CYS A 150 4.04 -0.58 1.49
N VAL A 151 4.27 -1.31 0.40
CA VAL A 151 3.19 -1.79 -0.49
C VAL A 151 2.25 -2.75 0.25
N ASP A 152 2.77 -3.66 1.08
CA ASP A 152 1.98 -4.53 1.97
C ASP A 152 1.10 -3.74 2.94
N ASN A 153 1.56 -2.57 3.37
CA ASN A 153 0.82 -1.65 4.24
C ASN A 153 -0.13 -0.70 3.46
N GLY A 154 -0.20 -0.82 2.14
CA GLY A 154 -1.09 -0.05 1.28
C GLY A 154 -0.48 1.25 0.75
N ASP A 155 0.83 1.43 0.80
CA ASP A 155 1.51 2.54 0.12
C ASP A 155 1.74 2.20 -1.36
N TYR A 156 1.85 3.24 -2.20
CA TYR A 156 2.10 3.11 -3.64
C TYR A 156 3.57 3.33 -3.96
N VAL A 157 4.12 2.48 -4.81
CA VAL A 157 5.45 2.62 -5.39
C VAL A 157 5.31 2.63 -6.91
N ASP A 158 5.80 3.69 -7.57
CA ASP A 158 5.74 3.79 -9.03
C ASP A 158 6.82 2.88 -9.66
N PRO A 159 6.44 1.92 -10.52
CA PRO A 159 7.42 1.08 -11.23
C PRO A 159 8.46 1.86 -12.04
N ARG A 160 8.08 3.01 -12.59
CA ARG A 160 9.01 3.87 -13.36
C ARG A 160 10.05 4.53 -12.45
N ASP A 161 9.65 4.87 -11.23
CA ASP A 161 10.57 5.39 -10.23
C ASP A 161 11.58 4.30 -9.81
N VAL A 162 11.10 3.06 -9.64
CA VAL A 162 11.95 1.89 -9.37
C VAL A 162 12.98 1.67 -10.48
N GLU A 163 12.53 1.70 -11.75
CA GLU A 163 13.43 1.54 -12.91
C GLU A 163 14.46 2.66 -13.03
N SER A 164 14.10 3.87 -12.62
CA SER A 164 14.95 5.06 -12.74
C SER A 164 16.02 5.17 -11.65
N HIS A 165 15.71 4.66 -10.44
CA HIS A 165 16.55 4.91 -9.25
C HIS A 165 17.21 3.65 -8.67
N LEU A 166 16.76 2.45 -9.03
CA LEU A 166 17.45 1.22 -8.66
C LEU A 166 18.25 0.66 -9.85
N PRO A 167 19.49 0.22 -9.63
CA PRO A 167 20.30 -0.40 -10.68
C PRO A 167 19.63 -1.70 -11.18
N PRO A 168 19.92 -2.12 -12.43
CA PRO A 168 19.40 -3.37 -12.98
C PRO A 168 20.09 -4.58 -12.33
N ASN A 169 19.59 -4.97 -11.17
CA ASN A 169 20.08 -6.09 -10.38
C ASN A 169 18.93 -6.98 -9.89
N ALA A 170 19.27 -8.10 -9.27
CA ALA A 170 18.29 -9.08 -8.77
C ALA A 170 17.28 -8.48 -7.77
N ALA A 171 17.70 -7.48 -6.97
CA ALA A 171 16.79 -6.82 -6.01
C ALA A 171 15.69 -6.03 -6.73
N ARG A 172 16.06 -5.25 -7.77
CA ARG A 172 15.08 -4.54 -8.60
C ARG A 172 14.13 -5.51 -9.32
N GLU A 173 14.66 -6.56 -9.93
CA GLU A 173 13.85 -7.57 -10.63
C GLU A 173 12.86 -8.23 -9.66
N TYR A 174 13.29 -8.56 -8.46
CA TYR A 174 12.47 -9.12 -7.40
C TYR A 174 11.30 -8.20 -7.00
N LEU A 175 11.53 -6.89 -6.88
CA LEU A 175 10.48 -5.91 -6.61
C LEU A 175 9.51 -5.82 -7.79
N MET A 176 10.01 -5.66 -9.00
CA MET A 176 9.20 -5.51 -10.22
C MET A 176 8.30 -6.71 -10.49
N ASP A 177 8.74 -7.94 -10.19
CA ASP A 177 7.91 -9.16 -10.30
C ASP A 177 6.75 -9.17 -9.29
N ARG A 178 6.90 -8.49 -8.16
CA ARG A 178 5.90 -8.47 -7.08
C ARG A 178 4.87 -7.37 -7.19
N LEU A 179 5.24 -6.18 -7.67
CA LEU A 179 4.33 -5.04 -7.77
C LEU A 179 3.00 -5.36 -8.48
N PRO A 180 2.96 -6.17 -9.56
CA PRO A 180 1.70 -6.54 -10.22
C PRO A 180 0.73 -7.32 -9.33
N LYS A 181 1.22 -8.05 -8.32
CA LYS A 181 0.38 -8.80 -7.35
C LYS A 181 -0.45 -7.86 -6.47
N TYR A 182 0.00 -6.62 -6.34
CA TYR A 182 -0.69 -5.54 -5.61
C TYR A 182 -1.48 -4.61 -6.55
N GLY A 183 -1.59 -4.96 -7.84
CA GLY A 183 -2.29 -4.16 -8.84
C GLY A 183 -1.49 -2.95 -9.35
N ILE A 184 -0.21 -2.87 -9.03
CA ILE A 184 0.72 -1.82 -9.48
C ILE A 184 1.35 -2.28 -10.80
N ARG A 185 1.14 -1.49 -11.89
CA ARG A 185 1.61 -1.78 -13.25
C ARG A 185 2.26 -0.58 -13.90
#